data_f597f9bad6d6e9d783663b1c52391ea7
#
_entry.id   f597f9bad6d6e9d783663b1c52391ea7
#
_cell.length_a   1.000
_cell.length_b   1.000
_cell.length_c   1.000
_cell.angle_alpha   90.00
_cell.angle_beta   90.00
_cell.angle_gamma   90.00
#
_symmetry.space_group_name_H-M   'P 1'
#
loop_
_entity.id
_entity.type
_entity.pdbx_description
1 polymer ?
#
loop_
_entity_poly.entity_id
_entity_poly.type
_entity_poly.pdbx_seq_one_letter_code
_entity_poly.pdbx_strand_id
1 'polypeptide(L)'
;MTDRKIKRQADKIRKASRKAAIIEIILLLLAILCILLFLNRDNLKFPAFLSSDTRQTLSLDEDTVSSDSLTKDAEDPDNSSDEASDSSSDTPVEENLPDTVTISSVGDCSLGKLQIHSTVNSFLDYYDSYGSDYFMKNVKDHFLADDLTIANLEVVLSNTEAAGQDKEFLIKGRPEFTSILKDAGIDVVGTGNNHILDYGETGANDTWQALNDAGIPYAYNDKTVLYTTANGHKVGIAASCLLNESRMQFLLNGIQELKAEGAELIIVMPHWGFERENYANERQVTLAHQLIDAGADLILGSHPHVVQGFEIYNGKMIAYSQGNFCYGGHHNPADKDSFIYQQTFTFTDGALDPTVDVHIVPCLISSTTSKNDFCPTPQTGEAAETILNHLNSYSAGYSDFSLDTEGNFYR
;
A
#
# COMPACT_ATOMS: atom_id res chain seq x y z
N MET A 1 16.88 54.18 7.00
CA MET A 1 17.58 52.95 7.44
C MET A 1 18.99 53.31 7.78
N THR A 2 19.46 53.10 9.03
CA THR A 2 20.75 53.59 9.49
C THR A 2 21.91 52.67 8.97
N ASP A 3 23.02 53.28 8.57
CA ASP A 3 24.26 52.61 8.10
C ASP A 3 24.67 51.35 8.86
N ARG A 4 24.34 51.27 10.16
CA ARG A 4 24.56 50.07 10.99
C ARG A 4 23.72 48.84 10.57
N LYS A 5 22.53 49.00 10.02
CA LYS A 5 21.71 47.87 9.56
C LYS A 5 22.23 47.28 8.23
N ILE A 6 22.69 48.15 7.33
CA ILE A 6 23.29 47.77 6.05
C ILE A 6 24.57 46.97 6.28
N LYS A 7 25.43 47.46 7.17
CA LYS A 7 26.70 46.77 7.51
C LYS A 7 26.48 45.39 8.14
N ARG A 8 25.49 45.26 9.05
CA ARG A 8 25.12 43.96 9.66
C ARG A 8 24.55 42.98 8.62
N GLN A 9 23.82 43.45 7.63
CA GLN A 9 23.27 42.61 6.58
C GLN A 9 24.37 42.14 5.61
N ALA A 10 25.30 43.03 5.25
CA ALA A 10 26.46 42.67 4.44
C ALA A 10 27.39 41.65 5.14
N ASP A 11 27.58 41.77 6.44
CA ASP A 11 28.38 40.80 7.22
C ASP A 11 27.69 39.43 7.34
N LYS A 12 26.34 39.39 7.42
CA LYS A 12 25.56 38.12 7.39
C LYS A 12 25.70 37.42 6.05
N ILE A 13 25.58 38.17 4.94
CA ILE A 13 25.72 37.64 3.57
C ILE A 13 27.14 37.09 3.36
N ARG A 14 28.18 37.83 3.77
CA ARG A 14 29.58 37.33 3.69
C ARG A 14 29.82 36.06 4.52
N LYS A 15 29.22 35.95 5.70
CA LYS A 15 29.35 34.73 6.54
C LYS A 15 28.59 33.55 5.90
N ALA A 16 27.42 33.76 5.30
CA ALA A 16 26.67 32.73 4.59
C ALA A 16 27.43 32.24 3.35
N SER A 17 27.97 33.15 2.53
CA SER A 17 28.79 32.82 1.36
C SER A 17 30.07 32.02 1.73
N ARG A 18 30.76 32.40 2.82
CA ARG A 18 31.92 31.62 3.30
C ARG A 18 31.56 30.23 3.78
N LYS A 19 30.40 30.05 4.46
CA LYS A 19 29.92 28.73 4.85
C LYS A 19 29.57 27.86 3.64
N ALA A 20 28.90 28.42 2.62
CA ALA A 20 28.59 27.72 1.38
C ALA A 20 29.86 27.24 0.66
N ALA A 21 30.87 28.13 0.51
CA ALA A 21 32.13 27.75 -0.11
C ALA A 21 32.89 26.65 0.65
N ILE A 22 32.82 26.65 1.99
CA ILE A 22 33.43 25.58 2.81
C ILE A 22 32.71 24.25 2.59
N ILE A 23 31.37 24.25 2.49
CA ILE A 23 30.58 23.04 2.24
C ILE A 23 30.92 22.48 0.85
N GLU A 24 31.01 23.32 -0.17
CA GLU A 24 31.41 22.89 -1.52
C GLU A 24 32.80 22.23 -1.55
N ILE A 25 33.77 22.81 -0.84
CA ILE A 25 35.11 22.22 -0.73
C ILE A 25 35.08 20.86 -0.02
N ILE A 26 34.29 20.73 1.04
CA ILE A 26 34.16 19.45 1.76
C ILE A 26 33.52 18.39 0.85
N LEU A 27 32.47 18.73 0.12
CA LEU A 27 31.82 17.80 -0.83
C LEU A 27 32.76 17.37 -1.93
N LEU A 28 33.59 18.30 -2.46
CA LEU A 28 34.59 17.96 -3.47
C LEU A 28 35.68 17.01 -2.91
N LEU A 29 36.14 17.25 -1.70
CA LEU A 29 37.11 16.36 -1.05
C LEU A 29 36.54 14.98 -0.76
N LEU A 30 35.26 14.86 -0.36
CA LEU A 30 34.59 13.60 -0.17
C LEU A 30 34.42 12.84 -1.51
N ALA A 31 34.07 13.55 -2.59
CA ALA A 31 33.97 12.94 -3.91
C ALA A 31 35.34 12.40 -4.39
N ILE A 32 36.43 13.16 -4.18
CA ILE A 32 37.79 12.70 -4.50
C ILE A 32 38.17 11.48 -3.66
N LEU A 33 37.82 11.48 -2.36
CA LEU A 33 38.08 10.33 -1.48
C LEU A 33 37.31 9.09 -1.95
N CYS A 34 36.05 9.22 -2.32
CA CYS A 34 35.25 8.13 -2.88
C CYS A 34 35.86 7.55 -4.18
N ILE A 35 36.33 8.43 -5.08
CA ILE A 35 37.02 8.02 -6.31
C ILE A 35 38.33 7.27 -5.97
N LEU A 36 39.12 7.76 -5.02
CA LEU A 36 40.35 7.10 -4.60
C LEU A 36 40.10 5.74 -3.96
N LEU A 37 39.04 5.61 -3.15
CA LEU A 37 38.61 4.34 -2.57
C LEU A 37 38.13 3.37 -3.63
N PHE A 38 37.40 3.85 -4.64
CA PHE A 38 36.95 3.03 -5.77
C PHE A 38 38.13 2.55 -6.63
N LEU A 39 39.10 3.42 -6.95
CA LEU A 39 40.27 3.07 -7.72
C LEU A 39 41.23 2.12 -6.97
N ASN A 40 41.16 2.11 -5.64
CA ASN A 40 42.04 1.26 -4.80
C ASN A 40 41.30 0.05 -4.22
N ARG A 41 40.09 -0.24 -4.72
CA ARG A 41 39.20 -1.30 -4.23
C ARG A 41 39.87 -2.68 -4.19
N ASP A 42 40.71 -2.98 -5.16
CA ASP A 42 41.35 -4.29 -5.29
C ASP A 42 42.56 -4.47 -4.35
N ASN A 43 43.03 -3.38 -3.69
CA ASN A 43 44.15 -3.38 -2.74
C ASN A 43 43.70 -3.30 -1.26
N LEU A 44 42.40 -3.07 -0.99
CA LEU A 44 41.85 -3.00 0.35
C LEU A 44 41.50 -4.41 0.85
N LYS A 45 42.43 -5.05 1.56
CA LYS A 45 42.12 -6.24 2.37
C LYS A 45 41.36 -5.81 3.61
N PHE A 46 40.02 -6.01 3.61
CA PHE A 46 39.24 -5.92 4.83
C PHE A 46 39.57 -7.08 5.76
N PRO A 47 39.80 -6.88 7.05
CA PRO A 47 39.91 -7.98 8.01
C PRO A 47 38.57 -8.70 8.06
N ALA A 48 38.60 -10.01 7.83
CA ALA A 48 37.45 -10.90 7.98
C ALA A 48 37.05 -10.94 9.48
N PHE A 49 36.06 -10.17 9.85
CA PHE A 49 35.35 -10.31 11.11
C PHE A 49 33.87 -10.52 10.81
N LEU A 50 33.36 -11.64 11.30
CA LEU A 50 32.00 -12.16 11.18
C LEU A 50 31.70 -13.01 9.93
N SER A 51 32.25 -14.23 9.94
CA SER A 51 31.57 -15.39 9.39
C SER A 51 31.40 -16.41 10.52
N SER A 52 30.27 -16.44 11.16
CA SER A 52 29.87 -17.57 12.00
C SER A 52 29.02 -18.50 11.15
N ASP A 53 29.70 -19.41 10.46
CA ASP A 53 29.12 -20.65 10.00
C ASP A 53 28.65 -21.46 11.21
N THR A 54 27.34 -21.63 11.33
CA THR A 54 26.76 -22.71 12.11
C THR A 54 25.69 -23.38 11.25
N ARG A 55 26.14 -24.13 10.23
CA ARG A 55 25.34 -25.19 9.65
C ARG A 55 25.51 -26.43 10.52
N GLN A 56 24.58 -26.69 11.39
CA GLN A 56 24.38 -28.03 11.96
C GLN A 56 23.59 -28.86 10.91
N THR A 57 24.31 -29.72 10.24
CA THR A 57 23.73 -30.84 9.49
C THR A 57 23.24 -31.88 10.50
N LEU A 58 21.93 -32.05 10.61
CA LEU A 58 21.31 -33.21 11.23
C LEU A 58 21.22 -34.29 10.12
N SER A 59 22.10 -35.29 10.21
CA SER A 59 21.96 -36.57 9.53
C SER A 59 20.90 -37.39 10.24
N LEU A 60 19.86 -37.77 9.55
CA LEU A 60 18.93 -38.81 9.99
C LEU A 60 19.43 -40.13 9.36
N ASP A 61 19.75 -41.05 10.22
CA ASP A 61 20.09 -42.42 9.88
C ASP A 61 18.88 -43.18 9.33
N GLU A 62 19.09 -43.83 8.20
CA GLU A 62 18.20 -44.85 7.65
C GLU A 62 18.33 -46.12 8.51
N ASP A 63 17.25 -46.55 9.12
CA ASP A 63 17.12 -47.95 9.57
C ASP A 63 16.06 -48.67 8.73
N THR A 64 16.59 -49.59 7.97
CA THR A 64 15.93 -50.65 7.23
C THR A 64 15.25 -51.66 8.17
N VAL A 65 13.97 -51.94 7.92
CA VAL A 65 13.41 -53.27 8.29
C VAL A 65 12.61 -53.85 7.12
N SER A 66 13.02 -55.02 6.79
CA SER A 66 12.64 -55.95 5.72
C SER A 66 11.25 -56.57 5.91
N SER A 67 10.61 -56.77 4.78
CA SER A 67 9.70 -57.84 4.34
C SER A 67 9.10 -58.80 5.37
N ASP A 68 7.84 -59.11 5.29
CA ASP A 68 7.39 -60.44 4.93
C ASP A 68 5.98 -60.52 4.35
N SER A 69 5.89 -61.32 3.35
CA SER A 69 4.76 -61.78 2.56
C SER A 69 3.81 -62.66 3.38
N LEU A 70 2.53 -62.71 3.03
CA LEU A 70 1.82 -63.97 2.84
C LEU A 70 0.52 -63.80 2.03
N THR A 71 0.50 -64.56 0.97
CA THR A 71 -0.55 -64.97 0.06
C THR A 71 -1.67 -65.74 0.75
N LYS A 72 -2.92 -65.68 0.22
CA LYS A 72 -3.66 -66.80 -0.39
C LYS A 72 -5.16 -66.49 -0.50
N ASP A 73 -5.61 -66.58 -1.70
CA ASP A 73 -6.54 -67.53 -2.36
C ASP A 73 -8.05 -67.34 -2.06
N ALA A 74 -8.73 -66.97 -3.10
CA ALA A 74 -9.55 -67.72 -4.07
C ALA A 74 -11.01 -67.96 -3.56
N GLU A 75 -11.99 -67.56 -4.29
CA GLU A 75 -12.82 -68.32 -5.24
C GLU A 75 -14.04 -67.50 -5.71
N ASP A 76 -14.19 -67.42 -7.00
CA ASP A 76 -15.43 -67.18 -7.75
C ASP A 76 -16.27 -68.49 -7.78
N PRO A 77 -17.57 -68.51 -7.96
CA PRO A 77 -18.08 -68.29 -9.29
C PRO A 77 -19.58 -67.74 -9.38
N ASP A 78 -19.80 -67.08 -10.55
CA ASP A 78 -20.91 -67.30 -11.44
C ASP A 78 -22.35 -66.95 -10.99
N ASN A 79 -22.99 -65.98 -11.63
CA ASN A 79 -24.06 -66.19 -12.57
C ASN A 79 -24.64 -64.92 -13.18
N SER A 80 -24.84 -64.99 -14.49
CA SER A 80 -25.45 -64.19 -15.49
C SER A 80 -26.79 -63.51 -15.14
N SER A 81 -27.04 -62.27 -15.64
CA SER A 81 -28.11 -62.04 -16.61
C SER A 81 -28.08 -60.57 -17.09
N ASP A 82 -28.22 -60.43 -18.40
CA ASP A 82 -28.36 -59.19 -19.19
C ASP A 82 -29.50 -58.29 -18.72
N GLU A 83 -29.22 -57.00 -18.66
CA GLU A 83 -30.14 -55.97 -19.17
C GLU A 83 -29.37 -54.70 -19.50
N ALA A 84 -29.41 -54.31 -20.77
CA ALA A 84 -28.94 -53.05 -21.30
C ALA A 84 -29.82 -51.91 -20.78
N SER A 85 -29.25 -50.99 -20.01
CA SER A 85 -29.81 -49.65 -19.82
C SER A 85 -28.75 -48.61 -20.21
N ASP A 86 -29.07 -47.96 -21.29
CA ASP A 86 -28.45 -46.73 -21.77
C ASP A 86 -28.47 -45.68 -20.64
N SER A 87 -27.33 -45.44 -20.01
CA SER A 87 -27.11 -44.32 -19.10
C SER A 87 -26.11 -43.39 -19.77
N SER A 88 -26.65 -42.38 -20.43
CA SER A 88 -25.89 -41.17 -20.71
C SER A 88 -25.27 -40.67 -19.40
N SER A 89 -23.97 -40.82 -19.30
CA SER A 89 -23.19 -40.19 -18.25
C SER A 89 -23.12 -38.69 -18.53
N ASP A 90 -24.11 -37.95 -18.03
CA ASP A 90 -23.93 -36.51 -17.77
C ASP A 90 -22.87 -36.39 -16.67
N THR A 91 -21.61 -36.35 -17.05
CA THR A 91 -20.58 -35.74 -16.26
C THR A 91 -20.96 -34.28 -16.13
N PRO A 92 -21.09 -33.72 -14.93
CA PRO A 92 -21.22 -32.29 -14.78
C PRO A 92 -19.99 -31.65 -15.46
N VAL A 93 -20.24 -30.82 -16.46
CA VAL A 93 -19.23 -29.88 -16.95
C VAL A 93 -18.92 -29.03 -15.73
N GLU A 94 -17.77 -29.20 -15.09
CA GLU A 94 -17.23 -28.19 -14.19
C GLU A 94 -17.13 -26.93 -15.05
N GLU A 95 -18.01 -25.97 -14.81
CA GLU A 95 -17.82 -24.61 -15.28
C GLU A 95 -16.49 -24.17 -14.68
N ASN A 96 -15.43 -24.11 -15.49
CA ASN A 96 -14.18 -23.48 -15.11
C ASN A 96 -14.52 -22.01 -14.83
N LEU A 97 -14.70 -21.67 -13.56
CA LEU A 97 -14.80 -20.28 -13.13
C LEU A 97 -13.50 -19.58 -13.55
N PRO A 98 -13.58 -18.33 -14.01
CA PRO A 98 -12.37 -17.57 -14.33
C PRO A 98 -11.43 -17.52 -13.12
N ASP A 99 -10.15 -17.72 -13.37
CA ASP A 99 -9.09 -17.59 -12.36
C ASP A 99 -8.81 -16.11 -12.16
N THR A 100 -9.31 -15.54 -11.07
CA THR A 100 -9.31 -14.09 -10.83
C THR A 100 -8.85 -13.73 -9.43
N VAL A 101 -8.31 -12.50 -9.32
CA VAL A 101 -8.00 -11.84 -8.04
C VAL A 101 -8.63 -10.46 -8.05
N THR A 102 -9.54 -10.21 -7.12
CA THR A 102 -10.15 -8.90 -6.91
C THR A 102 -9.43 -8.16 -5.79
N ILE A 103 -8.87 -7.00 -6.11
CA ILE A 103 -8.17 -6.13 -5.17
C ILE A 103 -9.03 -4.93 -4.86
N SER A 104 -9.30 -4.67 -3.58
CA SER A 104 -9.83 -3.39 -3.11
C SER A 104 -8.72 -2.52 -2.53
N SER A 105 -8.83 -1.21 -2.70
CA SER A 105 -7.93 -0.26 -2.08
C SER A 105 -8.63 1.02 -1.67
N VAL A 106 -8.15 1.62 -0.58
CA VAL A 106 -8.65 2.88 -0.05
C VAL A 106 -7.50 3.82 0.28
N GLY A 107 -7.78 5.12 0.29
CA GLY A 107 -6.81 6.16 0.50
C GLY A 107 -6.36 6.32 1.96
N ASP A 108 -6.11 7.58 2.36
CA ASP A 108 -5.45 7.94 3.62
C ASP A 108 -6.32 7.59 4.84
N CYS A 109 -5.95 6.53 5.55
CA CYS A 109 -6.50 6.12 6.83
C CYS A 109 -5.66 6.72 7.95
N SER A 110 -6.04 7.94 8.40
CA SER A 110 -5.40 8.63 9.52
C SER A 110 -6.17 8.31 10.81
N LEU A 111 -5.96 7.08 11.35
CA LEU A 111 -6.66 6.54 12.52
C LEU A 111 -6.16 7.21 13.81
N GLY A 112 -6.51 8.47 13.99
CA GLY A 112 -6.03 9.25 15.11
C GLY A 112 -6.52 10.69 15.07
N LYS A 113 -5.80 11.59 15.72
CA LYS A 113 -6.07 13.01 15.64
C LYS A 113 -4.80 13.83 15.51
N LEU A 114 -4.89 15.02 14.95
CA LEU A 114 -3.83 16.02 15.05
C LEU A 114 -3.58 16.39 16.50
N GLN A 115 -2.31 16.54 16.88
CA GLN A 115 -1.91 16.93 18.24
C GLN A 115 -2.53 18.26 18.68
N ILE A 116 -2.67 19.21 17.73
CA ILE A 116 -3.23 20.54 17.99
C ILE A 116 -4.76 20.55 18.21
N HIS A 117 -5.46 19.48 17.86
CA HIS A 117 -6.92 19.40 17.99
C HIS A 117 -7.35 18.93 19.39
N SER A 118 -8.52 19.42 19.82
CA SER A 118 -9.20 18.92 21.02
C SER A 118 -9.49 17.43 20.90
N THR A 119 -9.55 16.73 22.04
CA THR A 119 -10.01 15.34 22.08
C THR A 119 -11.53 15.24 21.94
N VAL A 120 -12.28 16.27 22.34
CA VAL A 120 -13.75 16.30 22.25
C VAL A 120 -14.19 16.28 20.77
N ASN A 121 -15.08 15.39 20.43
CA ASN A 121 -15.53 15.10 19.06
C ASN A 121 -14.39 14.72 18.09
N SER A 122 -13.26 14.23 18.62
CA SER A 122 -12.16 13.72 17.81
C SER A 122 -12.35 12.24 17.49
N PHE A 123 -11.46 11.69 16.66
CA PHE A 123 -11.38 10.27 16.37
C PHE A 123 -11.29 9.41 17.64
N LEU A 124 -10.51 9.86 18.63
CA LEU A 124 -10.36 9.17 19.91
C LEU A 124 -11.67 9.10 20.70
N ASP A 125 -12.39 10.23 20.75
CA ASP A 125 -13.68 10.34 21.45
C ASP A 125 -14.76 9.44 20.81
N TYR A 126 -14.73 9.32 19.48
CA TYR A 126 -15.61 8.42 18.75
C TYR A 126 -15.26 6.94 19.03
N TYR A 127 -13.96 6.60 19.07
CA TYR A 127 -13.55 5.24 19.41
C TYR A 127 -13.97 4.87 20.85
N ASP A 128 -13.76 5.77 21.80
CA ASP A 128 -14.15 5.55 23.19
C ASP A 128 -15.67 5.41 23.36
N SER A 129 -16.44 6.06 22.48
CA SER A 129 -17.91 6.05 22.52
C SER A 129 -18.54 4.88 21.77
N TYR A 130 -17.95 4.43 20.68
CA TYR A 130 -18.60 3.52 19.74
C TYR A 130 -17.81 2.24 19.43
N GLY A 131 -16.52 2.18 19.80
CA GLY A 131 -15.66 1.04 19.52
C GLY A 131 -15.13 1.01 18.07
N SER A 132 -14.36 -0.04 17.74
CA SER A 132 -13.69 -0.22 16.45
C SER A 132 -14.66 -0.42 15.29
N ASP A 133 -15.71 -1.19 15.48
CA ASP A 133 -16.70 -1.53 14.43
C ASP A 133 -17.41 -0.31 13.84
N TYR A 134 -17.38 0.84 14.54
CA TYR A 134 -18.06 2.06 14.09
C TYR A 134 -17.48 2.60 12.79
N PHE A 135 -16.15 2.62 12.66
CA PHE A 135 -15.44 3.45 11.68
C PHE A 135 -15.61 2.99 10.22
N MET A 136 -15.66 1.70 9.97
CA MET A 136 -15.76 1.15 8.61
C MET A 136 -17.02 0.31 8.38
N LYS A 137 -18.01 0.41 9.26
CA LYS A 137 -19.24 -0.40 9.21
C LYS A 137 -20.03 -0.29 7.91
N ASN A 138 -19.95 0.86 7.22
CA ASN A 138 -20.72 1.11 6.00
C ASN A 138 -20.00 0.64 4.73
N VAL A 139 -18.73 0.25 4.84
CA VAL A 139 -17.86 -0.17 3.71
C VAL A 139 -17.33 -1.58 3.85
N LYS A 140 -17.40 -2.16 5.04
CA LYS A 140 -16.88 -3.48 5.40
C LYS A 140 -17.29 -4.60 4.44
N ASP A 141 -18.54 -4.60 3.97
CA ASP A 141 -19.03 -5.65 3.09
C ASP A 141 -18.31 -5.66 1.73
N HIS A 142 -17.80 -4.53 1.27
CA HIS A 142 -16.97 -4.46 0.06
C HIS A 142 -15.62 -5.14 0.26
N PHE A 143 -15.01 -4.97 1.43
CA PHE A 143 -13.70 -5.54 1.76
C PHE A 143 -13.75 -7.04 2.05
N LEU A 144 -14.88 -7.52 2.59
CA LEU A 144 -15.07 -8.95 2.85
C LEU A 144 -15.47 -9.75 1.59
N ALA A 145 -15.77 -9.05 0.49
CA ALA A 145 -16.18 -9.67 -0.76
C ALA A 145 -15.03 -9.82 -1.78
N ASP A 146 -13.86 -9.25 -1.49
CA ASP A 146 -12.68 -9.30 -2.34
C ASP A 146 -11.65 -10.36 -1.86
N ASP A 147 -10.51 -10.44 -2.58
CA ASP A 147 -9.41 -11.36 -2.24
C ASP A 147 -8.31 -10.66 -1.44
N LEU A 148 -8.24 -9.32 -1.52
CA LEU A 148 -7.23 -8.52 -0.83
C LEU A 148 -7.66 -7.05 -0.75
N THR A 149 -7.77 -6.53 0.48
CA THR A 149 -7.99 -5.10 0.72
C THR A 149 -6.74 -4.40 1.24
N ILE A 150 -6.37 -3.28 0.60
CA ILE A 150 -5.16 -2.50 0.90
C ILE A 150 -5.54 -1.07 1.33
N ALA A 151 -4.86 -0.51 2.35
CA ALA A 151 -5.05 0.88 2.79
C ALA A 151 -3.71 1.61 3.01
N ASN A 152 -3.68 2.94 2.82
CA ASN A 152 -2.57 3.75 3.31
C ASN A 152 -2.81 4.13 4.77
N LEU A 153 -2.02 3.57 5.70
CA LEU A 153 -2.09 3.89 7.13
C LEU A 153 -1.22 5.11 7.44
N GLU A 154 -1.83 6.28 7.43
CA GLU A 154 -1.15 7.58 7.57
C GLU A 154 -1.28 8.15 8.99
N VAL A 155 -0.66 7.47 9.93
CA VAL A 155 -0.71 7.81 11.35
C VAL A 155 0.39 7.08 12.13
N VAL A 156 0.80 7.63 13.27
CA VAL A 156 1.56 6.90 14.28
C VAL A 156 0.59 6.28 15.28
N LEU A 157 0.63 4.96 15.42
CA LEU A 157 -0.12 4.22 16.45
C LEU A 157 0.79 3.94 17.64
N SER A 158 0.76 4.81 18.65
CA SER A 158 1.69 4.74 19.78
C SER A 158 1.12 5.42 21.02
N ASN A 159 1.45 4.87 22.19
CA ASN A 159 1.21 5.46 23.49
C ASN A 159 2.43 6.28 23.99
N THR A 160 3.43 6.53 23.12
CA THR A 160 4.62 7.26 23.51
C THR A 160 4.31 8.67 24.00
N GLU A 161 4.98 9.08 25.10
CA GLU A 161 4.99 10.45 25.62
C GLU A 161 6.15 11.29 25.03
N ALA A 162 6.93 10.70 24.10
CA ALA A 162 8.03 11.40 23.44
C ALA A 162 7.51 12.64 22.70
N ALA A 163 8.36 13.68 22.66
CA ALA A 163 8.06 14.85 21.83
C ALA A 163 7.99 14.46 20.36
N GLY A 164 6.98 14.98 19.66
CA GLY A 164 6.90 14.82 18.21
C GLY A 164 8.00 15.58 17.47
N GLN A 165 8.12 15.33 16.20
CA GLN A 165 9.00 16.06 15.29
C GLN A 165 8.67 17.56 15.28
N ASP A 166 9.62 18.40 14.89
CA ASP A 166 9.40 19.85 14.72
C ASP A 166 8.65 20.11 13.40
N LYS A 167 7.35 19.76 13.38
CA LYS A 167 6.42 20.04 12.27
C LYS A 167 5.03 20.39 12.82
N GLU A 168 4.27 21.13 12.03
CA GLU A 168 2.99 21.70 12.43
C GLU A 168 1.91 20.62 12.65
N PHE A 169 1.87 19.62 11.78
CA PHE A 169 0.84 18.60 11.79
C PHE A 169 1.42 17.25 12.19
N LEU A 170 1.13 16.82 13.42
CA LEU A 170 1.50 15.52 13.96
C LEU A 170 0.21 14.72 14.20
N ILE A 171 0.13 13.52 13.62
CA ILE A 171 -1.03 12.65 13.76
C ILE A 171 -0.66 11.44 14.62
N LYS A 172 -1.46 11.23 15.68
CA LYS A 172 -1.27 10.08 16.58
C LYS A 172 -2.59 9.44 16.95
N GLY A 173 -2.63 8.11 16.88
CA GLY A 173 -3.66 7.23 17.40
C GLY A 173 -3.09 6.28 18.44
N ARG A 174 -3.95 5.42 18.99
CA ARG A 174 -3.56 4.39 19.96
C ARG A 174 -3.24 3.08 19.25
N PRO A 175 -2.34 2.22 19.80
CA PRO A 175 -2.01 0.92 19.21
C PRO A 175 -3.24 0.03 18.94
N GLU A 176 -4.24 0.06 19.86
CA GLU A 176 -5.48 -0.71 19.73
C GLU A 176 -6.35 -0.31 18.51
N PHE A 177 -6.08 0.81 17.84
CA PHE A 177 -6.81 1.22 16.62
C PHE A 177 -6.54 0.30 15.42
N THR A 178 -5.55 -0.59 15.52
CA THR A 178 -5.39 -1.70 14.57
C THR A 178 -6.62 -2.59 14.50
N SER A 179 -7.44 -2.64 15.57
CA SER A 179 -8.72 -3.37 15.56
C SER A 179 -9.70 -2.82 14.52
N ILE A 180 -9.66 -1.50 14.22
CA ILE A 180 -10.49 -0.88 13.18
C ILE A 180 -10.19 -1.51 11.81
N LEU A 181 -8.91 -1.67 11.49
CA LEU A 181 -8.46 -2.28 10.23
C LEU A 181 -8.88 -3.76 10.17
N LYS A 182 -8.61 -4.49 11.23
CA LYS A 182 -8.91 -5.93 11.31
C LYS A 182 -10.40 -6.22 11.23
N ASP A 183 -11.22 -5.47 12.01
CA ASP A 183 -12.66 -5.64 12.04
C ASP A 183 -13.33 -5.28 10.71
N ALA A 184 -12.69 -4.41 9.92
CA ALA A 184 -13.13 -4.02 8.60
C ALA A 184 -12.74 -5.02 7.49
N GLY A 185 -11.75 -5.89 7.72
CA GLY A 185 -11.22 -6.78 6.68
C GLY A 185 -10.09 -6.15 5.85
N ILE A 186 -9.34 -5.17 6.40
CA ILE A 186 -8.12 -4.67 5.76
C ILE A 186 -6.99 -5.69 5.96
N ASP A 187 -6.44 -6.21 4.87
CA ASP A 187 -5.44 -7.28 4.89
C ASP A 187 -4.01 -6.76 4.98
N VAL A 188 -3.70 -5.69 4.22
CA VAL A 188 -2.35 -5.12 4.13
C VAL A 188 -2.41 -3.60 4.22
N VAL A 189 -1.43 -2.98 4.86
CA VAL A 189 -1.31 -1.52 4.88
C VAL A 189 0.03 -1.05 4.34
N GLY A 190 0.01 0.07 3.59
CA GLY A 190 1.19 0.88 3.31
C GLY A 190 1.43 1.83 4.49
N THR A 191 2.66 1.86 5.02
CA THR A 191 3.09 2.83 6.04
C THR A 191 4.18 3.78 5.52
N GLY A 192 4.43 3.75 4.20
CA GLY A 192 5.43 4.57 3.52
C GLY A 192 4.95 6.01 3.27
N ASN A 193 4.64 6.77 4.31
CA ASN A 193 4.11 8.13 4.23
C ASN A 193 4.90 9.13 5.09
N ASN A 194 4.51 10.40 5.06
CA ASN A 194 5.20 11.47 5.78
C ASN A 194 4.86 11.53 7.28
N HIS A 195 3.83 10.80 7.74
CA HIS A 195 3.39 10.80 9.14
C HIS A 195 3.94 9.64 9.98
N ILE A 196 4.46 8.57 9.37
CA ILE A 196 4.97 7.41 10.13
C ILE A 196 6.09 7.76 11.11
N LEU A 197 6.85 8.81 10.84
CA LEU A 197 7.92 9.30 11.71
C LEU A 197 7.53 10.55 12.53
N ASP A 198 6.27 10.88 12.68
CA ASP A 198 5.82 12.06 13.46
C ASP A 198 6.33 12.07 14.90
N TYR A 199 6.52 10.91 15.48
CA TYR A 199 7.10 10.71 16.82
C TYR A 199 8.44 9.95 16.76
N GLY A 200 9.21 10.15 15.68
CA GLY A 200 10.49 9.53 15.45
C GLY A 200 10.40 8.00 15.31
N GLU A 201 11.56 7.35 15.43
CA GLU A 201 11.65 5.89 15.32
C GLU A 201 10.84 5.15 16.40
N THR A 202 10.71 5.72 17.59
CA THR A 202 9.90 5.12 18.66
C THR A 202 8.44 4.98 18.24
N GLY A 203 7.84 6.06 17.70
CA GLY A 203 6.46 6.03 17.24
C GLY A 203 6.26 5.08 16.06
N ALA A 204 7.19 5.05 15.12
CA ALA A 204 7.16 4.14 13.98
C ALA A 204 7.25 2.67 14.44
N ASN A 205 8.21 2.34 15.31
CA ASN A 205 8.36 0.98 15.84
C ASN A 205 7.15 0.53 16.64
N ASP A 206 6.54 1.41 17.45
CA ASP A 206 5.29 1.11 18.17
C ASP A 206 4.16 0.79 17.17
N THR A 207 4.07 1.55 16.06
CA THR A 207 3.07 1.32 15.01
C THR A 207 3.27 -0.03 14.35
N TRP A 208 4.50 -0.34 13.95
CA TRP A 208 4.81 -1.62 13.32
C TRP A 208 4.64 -2.81 14.28
N GLN A 209 4.93 -2.62 15.56
CA GLN A 209 4.66 -3.64 16.58
C GLN A 209 3.14 -3.87 16.73
N ALA A 210 2.34 -2.80 16.80
CA ALA A 210 0.87 -2.92 16.88
C ALA A 210 0.27 -3.64 15.67
N LEU A 211 0.78 -3.37 14.45
CA LEU A 211 0.38 -4.09 13.24
C LEU A 211 0.77 -5.56 13.29
N ASN A 212 2.00 -5.88 13.72
CA ASN A 212 2.46 -7.26 13.90
C ASN A 212 1.60 -8.02 14.93
N ASP A 213 1.27 -7.40 16.07
CA ASP A 213 0.44 -7.98 17.13
C ASP A 213 -0.99 -8.23 16.65
N ALA A 214 -1.50 -7.37 15.75
CA ALA A 214 -2.80 -7.53 15.10
C ALA A 214 -2.79 -8.56 13.96
N GLY A 215 -1.60 -8.98 13.48
CA GLY A 215 -1.43 -9.86 12.34
C GLY A 215 -1.68 -9.18 10.99
N ILE A 216 -1.48 -7.86 10.91
CA ILE A 216 -1.65 -7.06 9.69
C ILE A 216 -0.27 -6.79 9.05
N PRO A 217 0.05 -7.39 7.91
CA PRO A 217 1.26 -7.10 7.15
C PRO A 217 1.34 -5.63 6.73
N TYR A 218 2.56 -5.08 6.67
CA TYR A 218 2.76 -3.71 6.23
C TYR A 218 3.97 -3.55 5.31
N ALA A 219 3.86 -2.67 4.32
CA ALA A 219 4.94 -2.27 3.43
C ALA A 219 5.51 -0.89 3.84
N TYR A 220 6.85 -0.75 3.83
CA TYR A 220 7.55 0.49 4.15
C TYR A 220 8.95 0.50 3.57
N ASN A 221 9.26 1.42 2.66
CA ASN A 221 10.58 1.55 2.02
C ASN A 221 11.13 0.21 1.48
N ASP A 222 12.15 -0.34 2.14
CA ASP A 222 12.81 -1.61 1.81
C ASP A 222 12.09 -2.85 2.36
N LYS A 223 10.99 -2.67 3.09
CA LYS A 223 10.14 -3.76 3.55
C LYS A 223 8.94 -3.91 2.61
N THR A 224 8.96 -4.91 1.78
CA THR A 224 7.86 -5.34 0.93
C THR A 224 6.93 -6.33 1.63
N VAL A 225 5.77 -6.59 1.05
CA VAL A 225 4.85 -7.65 1.46
C VAL A 225 4.58 -8.55 0.27
N LEU A 226 4.75 -9.85 0.42
CA LEU A 226 4.24 -10.86 -0.50
C LEU A 226 3.03 -11.52 0.16
N TYR A 227 1.83 -11.14 -0.28
CA TYR A 227 0.56 -11.66 0.21
C TYR A 227 0.12 -12.82 -0.66
N THR A 228 -0.40 -13.89 -0.03
CA THR A 228 -0.99 -15.01 -0.76
C THR A 228 -2.49 -15.01 -0.52
N THR A 229 -3.27 -14.86 -1.58
CA THR A 229 -4.74 -14.88 -1.54
C THR A 229 -5.28 -16.27 -1.19
N ALA A 230 -6.55 -16.36 -0.84
CA ALA A 230 -7.17 -17.63 -0.49
C ALA A 230 -7.15 -18.66 -1.64
N ASN A 231 -7.21 -18.19 -2.90
CA ASN A 231 -7.10 -19.01 -4.11
C ASN A 231 -5.65 -19.25 -4.58
N GLY A 232 -4.65 -18.76 -3.82
CA GLY A 232 -3.24 -19.12 -3.97
C GLY A 232 -2.39 -18.13 -4.78
N HIS A 233 -2.95 -17.06 -5.31
CA HIS A 233 -2.20 -16.03 -6.03
C HIS A 233 -1.28 -15.22 -5.12
N LYS A 234 -0.11 -14.88 -5.63
CA LYS A 234 0.91 -14.10 -4.92
C LYS A 234 0.89 -12.65 -5.36
N VAL A 235 0.44 -11.77 -4.47
CA VAL A 235 0.39 -10.33 -4.70
C VAL A 235 1.50 -9.64 -3.92
N GLY A 236 2.39 -8.95 -4.61
CA GLY A 236 3.48 -8.16 -4.04
C GLY A 236 3.06 -6.72 -3.78
N ILE A 237 3.37 -6.17 -2.60
CA ILE A 237 3.05 -4.80 -2.24
C ILE A 237 4.32 -4.06 -1.79
N ALA A 238 4.58 -2.88 -2.37
CA ALA A 238 5.65 -1.97 -2.00
C ALA A 238 5.11 -0.57 -1.72
N ALA A 239 5.58 0.09 -0.65
CA ALA A 239 5.13 1.43 -0.27
C ALA A 239 6.28 2.34 0.14
N SER A 240 6.29 3.60 -0.31
CA SER A 240 7.29 4.58 0.10
C SER A 240 6.81 6.02 -0.08
N CYS A 241 7.32 6.91 0.78
CA CYS A 241 7.06 8.35 0.74
C CYS A 241 7.94 9.03 -0.33
N LEU A 242 7.37 9.33 -1.48
CA LEU A 242 8.05 10.00 -2.61
C LEU A 242 7.95 11.53 -2.58
N LEU A 243 7.67 12.15 -1.45
CA LEU A 243 7.89 13.59 -1.26
C LEU A 243 9.39 13.92 -1.41
N ASN A 244 10.24 12.93 -1.20
CA ASN A 244 11.66 12.95 -1.53
C ASN A 244 11.98 11.89 -2.59
N GLU A 245 12.45 12.32 -3.77
CA GLU A 245 12.78 11.43 -4.90
C GLU A 245 13.88 10.41 -4.60
N SER A 246 14.76 10.70 -3.65
CA SER A 246 15.81 9.75 -3.25
C SER A 246 15.25 8.40 -2.76
N ARG A 247 13.97 8.36 -2.39
CA ARG A 247 13.26 7.15 -1.95
C ARG A 247 12.68 6.31 -3.08
N MET A 248 12.69 6.82 -4.32
CA MET A 248 12.26 6.05 -5.51
C MET A 248 12.99 4.71 -5.62
N GLN A 249 14.27 4.69 -5.23
CA GLN A 249 15.06 3.47 -5.29
C GLN A 249 14.52 2.34 -4.40
N PHE A 250 13.85 2.65 -3.28
CA PHE A 250 13.20 1.64 -2.45
C PHE A 250 12.10 0.91 -3.23
N LEU A 251 11.26 1.68 -3.96
CA LEU A 251 10.19 1.08 -4.75
C LEU A 251 10.73 0.29 -5.94
N LEU A 252 11.75 0.80 -6.64
CA LEU A 252 12.37 0.08 -7.74
C LEU A 252 13.02 -1.24 -7.28
N ASN A 253 13.70 -1.22 -6.14
CA ASN A 253 14.28 -2.43 -5.54
C ASN A 253 13.19 -3.40 -5.10
N GLY A 254 12.12 -2.89 -4.43
CA GLY A 254 11.00 -3.70 -3.97
C GLY A 254 10.29 -4.43 -5.12
N ILE A 255 10.09 -3.76 -6.27
CA ILE A 255 9.54 -4.40 -7.47
C ILE A 255 10.42 -5.57 -7.92
N GLN A 256 11.76 -5.40 -7.93
CA GLN A 256 12.68 -6.47 -8.35
C GLN A 256 12.72 -7.63 -7.33
N GLU A 257 12.67 -7.31 -6.03
CA GLU A 257 12.61 -8.29 -4.95
C GLU A 257 11.32 -9.13 -5.05
N LEU A 258 10.16 -8.47 -5.16
CA LEU A 258 8.87 -9.15 -5.29
C LEU A 258 8.79 -10.04 -6.54
N LYS A 259 9.35 -9.60 -7.68
CA LYS A 259 9.49 -10.45 -8.87
C LYS A 259 10.34 -11.70 -8.59
N ALA A 260 11.45 -11.53 -7.90
CA ALA A 260 12.35 -12.64 -7.56
C ALA A 260 11.70 -13.63 -6.57
N GLU A 261 10.81 -13.16 -5.70
CA GLU A 261 10.00 -13.95 -4.78
C GLU A 261 8.80 -14.65 -5.44
N GLY A 262 8.55 -14.34 -6.72
CA GLY A 262 7.50 -14.95 -7.52
C GLY A 262 6.13 -14.30 -7.34
N ALA A 263 6.09 -12.97 -7.10
CA ALA A 263 4.84 -12.22 -7.18
C ALA A 263 4.27 -12.28 -8.61
N GLU A 264 3.00 -12.62 -8.74
CA GLU A 264 2.24 -12.68 -9.98
C GLU A 264 1.63 -11.33 -10.33
N LEU A 265 1.41 -10.50 -9.31
CA LEU A 265 0.89 -9.15 -9.39
C LEU A 265 1.68 -8.25 -8.45
N ILE A 266 2.12 -7.07 -8.91
CA ILE A 266 2.89 -6.11 -8.11
C ILE A 266 2.17 -4.79 -8.02
N ILE A 267 1.81 -4.41 -6.79
CA ILE A 267 1.13 -3.17 -6.44
C ILE A 267 2.11 -2.22 -5.76
N VAL A 268 2.16 -1.00 -6.23
CA VAL A 268 3.03 0.03 -5.65
C VAL A 268 2.20 1.18 -5.09
N MET A 269 2.50 1.55 -3.85
CA MET A 269 1.81 2.59 -3.09
C MET A 269 2.75 3.79 -2.85
N PRO A 270 2.86 4.73 -3.80
CA PRO A 270 3.63 5.93 -3.60
C PRO A 270 2.82 6.99 -2.84
N HIS A 271 3.44 7.62 -1.83
CA HIS A 271 2.88 8.74 -1.10
C HIS A 271 3.54 10.04 -1.61
N TRP A 272 2.85 10.82 -2.45
CA TRP A 272 3.42 11.84 -3.31
C TRP A 272 2.49 13.02 -3.62
N GLY A 273 2.96 13.95 -4.46
CA GLY A 273 2.16 15.08 -4.97
C GLY A 273 2.14 16.27 -4.03
N PHE A 274 1.13 17.12 -4.19
CA PHE A 274 0.88 18.28 -3.35
C PHE A 274 -0.50 18.19 -2.72
N GLU A 275 -0.60 18.59 -1.45
CA GLU A 275 -1.86 18.62 -0.73
C GLU A 275 -2.88 19.53 -1.44
N ARG A 276 -4.14 19.07 -1.52
CA ARG A 276 -5.30 19.80 -2.06
C ARG A 276 -5.26 20.13 -3.56
N GLU A 277 -4.41 19.43 -4.30
CA GLU A 277 -4.35 19.51 -5.76
C GLU A 277 -5.05 18.29 -6.37
N ASN A 278 -6.18 18.52 -7.08
CA ASN A 278 -6.99 17.44 -7.67
C ASN A 278 -6.42 16.89 -8.99
N TYR A 279 -5.40 17.51 -9.55
CA TYR A 279 -4.72 17.03 -10.75
C TYR A 279 -3.31 16.57 -10.41
N ALA A 280 -2.93 15.40 -10.90
CA ALA A 280 -1.57 14.92 -10.74
C ALA A 280 -0.59 15.86 -11.47
N ASN A 281 0.50 16.20 -10.81
CA ASN A 281 1.54 17.03 -11.41
C ASN A 281 2.48 16.19 -12.30
N GLU A 282 3.27 16.84 -13.17
CA GLU A 282 4.19 16.19 -14.10
C GLU A 282 5.16 15.22 -13.41
N ARG A 283 5.55 15.51 -12.18
CA ARG A 283 6.43 14.64 -11.40
C ARG A 283 5.74 13.34 -11.01
N GLN A 284 4.48 13.39 -10.56
CA GLN A 284 3.71 12.19 -10.25
C GLN A 284 3.58 11.31 -11.50
N VAL A 285 3.24 11.91 -12.67
CA VAL A 285 3.14 11.20 -13.95
C VAL A 285 4.46 10.52 -14.32
N THR A 286 5.57 11.26 -14.26
CA THR A 286 6.90 10.73 -14.59
C THR A 286 7.29 9.55 -13.69
N LEU A 287 7.08 9.68 -12.38
CA LEU A 287 7.41 8.63 -11.41
C LEU A 287 6.50 7.40 -11.57
N ALA A 288 5.20 7.60 -11.84
CA ALA A 288 4.27 6.50 -12.10
C ALA A 288 4.71 5.67 -13.32
N HIS A 289 5.01 6.33 -14.42
CA HIS A 289 5.49 5.66 -15.64
C HIS A 289 6.76 4.85 -15.37
N GLN A 290 7.73 5.41 -14.63
CA GLN A 290 8.95 4.69 -14.26
C GLN A 290 8.66 3.44 -13.41
N LEU A 291 7.69 3.49 -12.51
CA LEU A 291 7.30 2.33 -11.68
C LEU A 291 6.61 1.25 -12.52
N ILE A 292 5.72 1.62 -13.44
CA ILE A 292 5.10 0.68 -14.38
C ILE A 292 6.16 0.07 -15.31
N ASP A 293 7.06 0.86 -15.87
CA ASP A 293 8.15 0.38 -16.73
C ASP A 293 9.11 -0.55 -15.98
N ALA A 294 9.29 -0.36 -14.67
CA ALA A 294 10.05 -1.26 -13.80
C ALA A 294 9.30 -2.58 -13.52
N GLY A 295 7.99 -2.62 -13.75
CA GLY A 295 7.14 -3.81 -13.67
C GLY A 295 6.15 -3.82 -12.54
N ALA A 296 5.67 -2.68 -12.09
CA ALA A 296 4.45 -2.59 -11.32
C ALA A 296 3.23 -2.84 -12.21
N ASP A 297 2.22 -3.52 -11.68
CA ASP A 297 0.97 -3.82 -12.37
C ASP A 297 -0.16 -2.86 -11.99
N LEU A 298 -0.04 -2.23 -10.82
CA LEU A 298 -1.00 -1.25 -10.32
C LEU A 298 -0.28 -0.20 -9.46
N ILE A 299 -0.64 1.06 -9.64
CA ILE A 299 -0.18 2.18 -8.78
C ILE A 299 -1.36 2.73 -7.99
N LEU A 300 -1.22 2.80 -6.68
CA LEU A 300 -2.21 3.32 -5.73
C LEU A 300 -1.61 4.49 -4.96
N GLY A 301 -1.79 5.71 -5.47
CA GLY A 301 -1.21 6.94 -4.90
C GLY A 301 -1.99 7.49 -3.71
N SER A 302 -1.27 8.23 -2.84
CA SER A 302 -1.80 8.89 -1.65
C SER A 302 -1.06 10.20 -1.34
N HIS A 303 -1.42 10.94 -0.31
CA HIS A 303 -0.89 12.22 0.17
C HIS A 303 -1.66 13.48 -0.22
N PRO A 304 -2.20 13.69 -1.44
CA PRO A 304 -2.88 14.94 -1.74
C PRO A 304 -4.07 15.27 -0.83
N HIS A 305 -4.59 14.30 -0.07
CA HIS A 305 -5.77 14.43 0.80
C HIS A 305 -7.06 14.83 0.06
N VAL A 306 -7.00 14.78 -1.25
CA VAL A 306 -8.13 14.90 -2.19
C VAL A 306 -7.96 13.84 -3.26
N VAL A 307 -9.07 13.44 -3.87
CA VAL A 307 -9.04 12.50 -4.98
C VAL A 307 -8.39 13.13 -6.21
N GLN A 308 -7.58 12.35 -6.93
CA GLN A 308 -7.03 12.71 -8.24
C GLN A 308 -7.52 11.70 -9.29
N GLY A 309 -7.23 11.98 -10.55
CA GLY A 309 -7.65 11.15 -11.67
C GLY A 309 -6.88 9.83 -11.79
N PHE A 310 -7.28 9.09 -12.81
CA PHE A 310 -6.70 7.81 -13.20
C PHE A 310 -5.99 7.92 -14.56
N GLU A 311 -5.04 7.04 -14.79
CA GLU A 311 -4.38 6.86 -16.09
C GLU A 311 -4.22 5.37 -16.39
N ILE A 312 -4.33 5.01 -17.68
CA ILE A 312 -3.88 3.72 -18.18
C ILE A 312 -2.57 3.96 -18.95
N TYR A 313 -1.49 3.46 -18.40
CA TYR A 313 -0.17 3.51 -19.01
C TYR A 313 0.37 2.11 -19.25
N ASN A 314 0.74 1.80 -20.49
CA ASN A 314 1.20 0.46 -20.90
C ASN A 314 0.24 -0.69 -20.50
N GLY A 315 -1.09 -0.42 -20.53
CA GLY A 315 -2.13 -1.38 -20.14
C GLY A 315 -2.27 -1.59 -18.63
N LYS A 316 -1.63 -0.77 -17.80
CA LYS A 316 -1.69 -0.84 -16.32
C LYS A 316 -2.35 0.40 -15.75
N MET A 317 -3.09 0.20 -14.64
CA MET A 317 -3.80 1.28 -13.97
C MET A 317 -2.90 2.09 -13.02
N ILE A 318 -3.12 3.40 -13.04
CA ILE A 318 -2.53 4.36 -12.11
C ILE A 318 -3.69 5.14 -11.49
N ALA A 319 -3.88 5.00 -10.17
CA ALA A 319 -4.70 5.90 -9.36
C ALA A 319 -3.76 6.92 -8.72
N TYR A 320 -3.77 8.19 -9.16
CA TYR A 320 -2.81 9.19 -8.72
C TYR A 320 -2.98 9.60 -7.27
N SER A 321 -4.21 9.67 -6.77
CA SER A 321 -4.54 9.84 -5.35
C SER A 321 -5.93 9.30 -5.05
N GLN A 322 -5.99 8.45 -4.03
CA GLN A 322 -7.25 7.93 -3.53
C GLN A 322 -7.91 8.89 -2.50
N GLY A 323 -7.26 10.03 -2.19
CA GLY A 323 -7.75 10.99 -1.22
C GLY A 323 -7.77 10.46 0.21
N ASN A 324 -8.54 11.12 1.06
CA ASN A 324 -8.80 10.64 2.42
C ASN A 324 -9.84 9.51 2.40
N PHE A 325 -9.77 8.63 3.42
CA PHE A 325 -10.80 7.61 3.62
C PHE A 325 -11.30 7.60 5.07
N CYS A 326 -10.76 6.81 5.97
CA CYS A 326 -11.07 6.87 7.40
C CYS A 326 -10.15 7.90 8.07
N TYR A 327 -10.54 9.18 7.99
CA TYR A 327 -9.63 10.30 8.17
C TYR A 327 -9.88 11.09 9.44
N GLY A 328 -9.02 10.91 10.45
CA GLY A 328 -9.05 11.64 11.73
C GLY A 328 -8.25 12.95 11.76
N GLY A 329 -7.55 13.31 10.69
CA GLY A 329 -6.67 14.47 10.62
C GLY A 329 -7.39 15.82 10.66
N HIS A 330 -8.69 15.90 10.36
CA HIS A 330 -9.47 17.13 10.40
C HIS A 330 -10.92 16.89 10.76
N HIS A 331 -11.50 17.77 11.62
CA HIS A 331 -12.90 17.65 12.08
C HIS A 331 -13.94 17.84 10.98
N ASN A 332 -13.65 18.61 9.96
CA ASN A 332 -14.57 18.89 8.87
C ASN A 332 -13.78 19.40 7.66
N PRO A 333 -13.06 18.54 6.92
CA PRO A 333 -12.38 18.96 5.71
C PRO A 333 -13.40 19.49 4.69
N ALA A 334 -12.98 20.44 3.86
CA ALA A 334 -13.83 21.06 2.85
C ALA A 334 -14.18 20.06 1.74
N ASP A 335 -13.20 19.26 1.33
CA ASP A 335 -13.37 18.15 0.40
C ASP A 335 -13.57 16.86 1.20
N LYS A 336 -14.63 16.12 0.86
CA LYS A 336 -14.98 14.84 1.48
C LYS A 336 -15.10 13.72 0.46
N ASP A 337 -14.85 14.01 -0.81
CA ASP A 337 -14.87 13.01 -1.86
C ASP A 337 -13.82 11.93 -1.59
N SER A 338 -14.25 10.71 -1.75
CA SER A 338 -13.48 9.51 -1.51
C SER A 338 -14.03 8.38 -2.37
N PHE A 339 -13.34 7.27 -2.43
CA PHE A 339 -13.83 6.08 -3.10
C PHE A 339 -13.14 4.82 -2.59
N ILE A 340 -13.77 3.67 -2.84
CA ILE A 340 -13.11 2.37 -2.83
C ILE A 340 -12.74 2.07 -4.27
N TYR A 341 -11.46 1.86 -4.52
CA TYR A 341 -10.95 1.33 -5.79
C TYR A 341 -11.06 -0.18 -5.77
N GLN A 342 -11.66 -0.77 -6.78
CA GLN A 342 -11.68 -2.23 -6.98
C GLN A 342 -11.19 -2.55 -8.39
N GLN A 343 -10.30 -3.52 -8.51
CA GLN A 343 -9.86 -4.06 -9.80
C GLN A 343 -9.82 -5.58 -9.75
N THR A 344 -10.44 -6.21 -10.74
CA THR A 344 -10.38 -7.66 -10.94
C THR A 344 -9.31 -7.98 -11.97
N PHE A 345 -8.33 -8.77 -11.55
CA PHE A 345 -7.26 -9.30 -12.39
C PHE A 345 -7.60 -10.72 -12.77
N THR A 346 -7.59 -11.00 -14.07
CA THR A 346 -7.86 -12.32 -14.63
C THR A 346 -6.54 -12.99 -15.00
N PHE A 347 -6.44 -14.29 -14.73
CA PHE A 347 -5.32 -15.12 -15.14
C PHE A 347 -5.78 -16.18 -16.13
N THR A 348 -5.06 -16.28 -17.25
CA THR A 348 -5.31 -17.28 -18.29
C THR A 348 -4.05 -18.14 -18.43
N ASP A 349 -4.19 -19.44 -18.22
CA ASP A 349 -3.07 -20.40 -18.24
C ASP A 349 -1.91 -19.99 -17.30
N GLY A 350 -2.24 -19.38 -16.14
CA GLY A 350 -1.28 -18.91 -15.13
C GLY A 350 -0.55 -17.62 -15.49
N ALA A 351 -0.97 -16.91 -16.55
CA ALA A 351 -0.44 -15.60 -16.92
C ALA A 351 -1.50 -14.51 -16.72
N LEU A 352 -1.06 -13.35 -16.23
CA LEU A 352 -1.91 -12.18 -16.07
C LEU A 352 -2.47 -11.72 -17.41
N ASP A 353 -3.79 -11.66 -17.53
CA ASP A 353 -4.49 -11.16 -18.71
C ASP A 353 -4.29 -9.62 -18.83
N PRO A 354 -4.17 -9.07 -20.05
CA PRO A 354 -4.04 -7.62 -20.23
C PRO A 354 -5.33 -6.83 -19.98
N THR A 355 -6.45 -7.50 -19.70
CA THR A 355 -7.74 -6.86 -19.43
C THR A 355 -7.67 -5.94 -18.21
N VAL A 356 -8.27 -4.77 -18.31
CA VAL A 356 -8.44 -3.83 -17.20
C VAL A 356 -9.92 -3.80 -16.83
N ASP A 357 -10.25 -4.35 -15.68
CA ASP A 357 -11.61 -4.42 -15.13
C ASP A 357 -11.63 -3.70 -13.78
N VAL A 358 -12.16 -2.47 -13.78
CA VAL A 358 -12.16 -1.56 -12.62
C VAL A 358 -13.59 -1.19 -12.25
N HIS A 359 -13.86 -1.21 -10.95
CA HIS A 359 -15.07 -0.67 -10.35
C HIS A 359 -14.71 0.34 -9.24
N ILE A 360 -15.29 1.52 -9.31
CA ILE A 360 -15.14 2.57 -8.30
C ILE A 360 -16.43 2.68 -7.51
N VAL A 361 -16.36 2.43 -6.20
CA VAL A 361 -17.47 2.70 -5.30
C VAL A 361 -17.31 4.12 -4.77
N PRO A 362 -18.09 5.10 -5.25
CA PRO A 362 -17.96 6.48 -4.79
C PRO A 362 -18.40 6.59 -3.32
N CYS A 363 -17.57 7.22 -2.51
CA CYS A 363 -17.77 7.39 -1.06
C CYS A 363 -17.60 8.84 -0.63
N LEU A 364 -18.16 9.18 0.52
CA LEU A 364 -17.67 10.29 1.33
C LEU A 364 -16.90 9.74 2.54
N ILE A 365 -15.91 10.49 3.03
CA ILE A 365 -15.14 10.14 4.25
C ILE A 365 -15.98 10.10 5.53
N SER A 366 -17.24 10.42 5.45
CA SER A 366 -18.15 10.63 6.56
C SER A 366 -19.57 10.19 6.20
N SER A 367 -20.32 9.68 7.17
CA SER A 367 -21.75 9.36 6.97
C SER A 367 -22.65 10.59 6.97
N THR A 368 -22.08 11.78 7.24
CA THR A 368 -22.81 13.06 7.25
C THR A 368 -22.07 14.12 6.45
N THR A 369 -22.82 15.07 5.86
CA THR A 369 -22.22 16.18 5.11
C THR A 369 -21.82 17.35 6.01
N SER A 370 -22.41 17.47 7.21
CA SER A 370 -22.24 18.62 8.11
C SER A 370 -20.95 18.63 8.92
N LYS A 371 -20.36 17.47 9.14
CA LYS A 371 -19.12 17.27 9.88
C LYS A 371 -18.41 16.00 9.39
N ASN A 372 -17.20 15.78 9.84
CA ASN A 372 -16.55 14.49 9.71
C ASN A 372 -16.86 13.64 10.95
N ASP A 373 -17.51 12.51 10.76
CA ASP A 373 -17.77 11.51 11.79
C ASP A 373 -16.89 10.27 11.66
N PHE A 374 -15.88 10.34 10.79
CA PHE A 374 -14.86 9.32 10.59
C PHE A 374 -15.38 7.95 10.09
N CYS A 375 -16.58 7.94 9.52
CA CYS A 375 -17.25 6.73 9.03
C CYS A 375 -17.45 6.82 7.51
N PRO A 376 -16.49 6.38 6.70
CA PRO A 376 -16.61 6.36 5.25
C PRO A 376 -17.89 5.69 4.82
N THR A 377 -18.59 6.28 3.84
CA THR A 377 -19.92 5.82 3.46
C THR A 377 -20.12 5.90 1.97
N PRO A 378 -20.48 4.77 1.31
CA PRO A 378 -20.82 4.74 -0.11
C PRO A 378 -21.98 5.69 -0.41
N GLN A 379 -21.90 6.32 -1.57
CA GLN A 379 -22.90 7.26 -2.05
C GLN A 379 -23.71 6.64 -3.19
N THR A 380 -24.93 7.13 -3.40
CA THR A 380 -25.83 6.73 -4.47
C THR A 380 -26.48 7.96 -5.11
N GLY A 381 -27.05 7.81 -6.31
CA GLY A 381 -27.76 8.86 -7.03
C GLY A 381 -26.86 10.06 -7.34
N GLU A 382 -27.37 11.28 -7.20
CA GLU A 382 -26.69 12.53 -7.54
C GLU A 382 -25.32 12.72 -6.84
N ALA A 383 -25.20 12.27 -5.58
CA ALA A 383 -23.94 12.36 -4.85
C ALA A 383 -22.87 11.42 -5.43
N ALA A 384 -23.23 10.20 -5.82
CA ALA A 384 -22.35 9.28 -6.51
C ALA A 384 -21.94 9.82 -7.89
N GLU A 385 -22.90 10.28 -8.67
CA GLU A 385 -22.65 10.89 -9.98
C GLU A 385 -21.66 12.06 -9.88
N THR A 386 -21.80 12.89 -8.85
CA THR A 386 -20.91 14.04 -8.64
C THR A 386 -19.45 13.58 -8.45
N ILE A 387 -19.21 12.57 -7.60
CA ILE A 387 -17.88 12.05 -7.34
C ILE A 387 -17.29 11.41 -8.60
N LEU A 388 -18.08 10.58 -9.33
CA LEU A 388 -17.64 9.94 -10.56
C LEU A 388 -17.30 10.97 -11.66
N ASN A 389 -18.09 12.04 -11.77
CA ASN A 389 -17.83 13.15 -12.69
C ASN A 389 -16.54 13.91 -12.32
N HIS A 390 -16.26 14.13 -11.02
CA HIS A 390 -14.98 14.70 -10.57
C HIS A 390 -13.82 13.79 -10.99
N LEU A 391 -13.89 12.48 -10.72
CA LEU A 391 -12.85 11.52 -11.08
C LEU A 391 -12.61 11.49 -12.61
N ASN A 392 -13.67 11.45 -13.41
CA ASN A 392 -13.56 11.51 -14.86
C ASN A 392 -12.92 12.84 -15.35
N SER A 393 -13.32 13.96 -14.73
CA SER A 393 -12.74 15.27 -15.03
C SER A 393 -11.26 15.34 -14.71
N TYR A 394 -10.85 14.79 -13.56
CA TYR A 394 -9.46 14.76 -13.12
C TYR A 394 -8.59 13.76 -13.91
N SER A 395 -9.22 12.75 -14.53
CA SER A 395 -8.57 11.78 -15.43
C SER A 395 -8.40 12.28 -16.86
N ALA A 396 -9.15 13.31 -17.25
CA ALA A 396 -9.16 13.82 -18.60
C ALA A 396 -7.76 14.32 -19.02
N GLY A 397 -7.25 13.78 -20.13
CA GLY A 397 -5.95 14.18 -20.70
C GLY A 397 -4.78 13.27 -20.37
N TYR A 398 -4.94 12.27 -19.48
CA TYR A 398 -3.89 11.26 -19.25
C TYR A 398 -4.02 10.07 -20.21
N SER A 399 -5.25 9.54 -20.35
CA SER A 399 -5.56 8.39 -21.22
C SER A 399 -7.03 8.40 -21.63
N ASP A 400 -7.47 7.35 -22.34
CA ASP A 400 -8.89 7.17 -22.74
C ASP A 400 -9.74 6.61 -21.58
N PHE A 401 -9.29 6.71 -20.33
CA PHE A 401 -10.04 6.25 -19.17
C PHE A 401 -11.27 7.12 -18.90
N SER A 402 -12.40 6.50 -18.72
CA SER A 402 -13.64 7.15 -18.29
C SER A 402 -14.57 6.13 -17.64
N LEU A 403 -14.98 6.41 -16.40
CA LEU A 403 -15.96 5.64 -15.67
C LEU A 403 -17.37 5.86 -16.26
N ASP A 404 -18.18 4.81 -16.30
CA ASP A 404 -19.61 4.93 -16.55
C ASP A 404 -20.38 5.49 -15.33
N THR A 405 -21.69 5.60 -15.43
CA THR A 405 -22.54 6.13 -14.35
C THR A 405 -22.63 5.23 -13.12
N GLU A 406 -22.19 3.98 -13.23
CA GLU A 406 -22.14 3.00 -12.15
C GLU A 406 -20.74 2.83 -11.57
N GLY A 407 -19.76 3.59 -12.10
CA GLY A 407 -18.37 3.55 -11.64
C GLY A 407 -17.53 2.45 -12.26
N ASN A 408 -17.99 1.83 -13.37
CA ASN A 408 -17.24 0.77 -14.03
C ASN A 408 -16.37 1.32 -15.16
N PHE A 409 -15.24 0.66 -15.35
CA PHE A 409 -14.39 0.77 -16.53
C PHE A 409 -13.88 -0.62 -16.91
N TYR A 410 -14.07 -0.98 -18.17
CA TYR A 410 -13.62 -2.25 -18.72
C TYR A 410 -12.92 -2.04 -20.08
N ARG A 411 -11.72 -2.61 -20.25
CA ARG A 411 -10.93 -2.52 -21.49
C ARG A 411 -10.16 -3.79 -21.77
#